data_84967070e3457517fa3f08a453238e57
#
_entry.id   84967070e3457517fa3f08a453238e57
#
_cell.length_a   1.000
_cell.length_b   1.000
_cell.length_c   1.000
_cell.angle_alpha   90.00
_cell.angle_beta   90.00
_cell.angle_gamma   90.00
#
_symmetry.space_group_name_H-M   'P 1'
#
loop_
_entity.id
_entity.type
_entity.pdbx_description
1 polymer ?
#
loop_
_entity_poly.entity_id
_entity_poly.type
_entity_poly.pdbx_seq_one_letter_code
_entity_poly.pdbx_strand_id
1 'polypeptide(L)'
;MRNDPSNVSVDRSIDTLNSFLRGEISAVETYRQAIDRLTDNPLRYQLKSSLDSHLGRVEALRLRIQELGGSPSTSSGVWGAFARLIEGSAVMLGEKATIAVLEEGEDHGKNDYKRDIDQLDYETRAWFESRILPEQQRTHDQLSALKKGLG
;
A
#
# COMPACT_ATOMS: atom_id res chain seq x y z
N MET A 1 -11.50 -30.41 -2.97
CA MET A 1 -12.13 -29.11 -2.73
C MET A 1 -11.67 -28.11 -3.75
N ARG A 2 -12.59 -27.42 -4.35
CA ARG A 2 -12.30 -26.48 -5.41
C ARG A 2 -11.82 -25.16 -4.84
N ASN A 3 -10.82 -24.56 -5.47
CA ASN A 3 -10.40 -23.17 -5.19
C ASN A 3 -11.34 -22.19 -5.90
N ASP A 4 -12.64 -22.34 -5.65
CA ASP A 4 -13.66 -21.44 -6.17
C ASP A 4 -13.76 -20.25 -5.23
N PRO A 5 -13.63 -18.99 -5.73
CA PRO A 5 -13.76 -17.79 -4.89
C PRO A 5 -15.06 -17.75 -4.08
N SER A 6 -16.14 -18.39 -4.57
CA SER A 6 -17.41 -18.46 -3.85
C SER A 6 -17.34 -19.33 -2.60
N ASN A 7 -16.30 -20.17 -2.46
CA ASN A 7 -16.11 -21.07 -1.32
C ASN A 7 -15.06 -20.56 -0.32
N VAL A 8 -14.48 -19.39 -0.55
CA VAL A 8 -13.54 -18.78 0.38
C VAL A 8 -14.31 -18.31 1.61
N SER A 9 -13.85 -18.69 2.80
CA SER A 9 -14.50 -18.28 4.05
C SER A 9 -14.33 -16.79 4.32
N VAL A 10 -15.28 -16.23 5.07
CA VAL A 10 -15.18 -14.83 5.54
C VAL A 10 -13.95 -14.64 6.42
N ASP A 11 -13.63 -15.62 7.26
CA ASP A 11 -12.44 -15.57 8.11
C ASP A 11 -11.16 -15.44 7.29
N ARG A 12 -11.06 -16.16 6.19
CA ARG A 12 -9.91 -16.04 5.28
C ARG A 12 -9.85 -14.66 4.64
N SER A 13 -10.99 -14.12 4.24
CA SER A 13 -11.08 -12.75 3.71
C SER A 13 -10.60 -11.73 4.73
N ILE A 14 -11.03 -11.86 5.99
CA ILE A 14 -10.60 -10.97 7.07
C ILE A 14 -9.08 -11.04 7.25
N ASP A 15 -8.50 -12.23 7.28
CA ASP A 15 -7.05 -12.41 7.43
C ASP A 15 -6.29 -11.76 6.27
N THR A 16 -6.78 -11.95 5.06
CA THR A 16 -6.16 -11.38 3.85
C THR A 16 -6.25 -9.86 3.84
N LEU A 17 -7.44 -9.31 4.15
CA LEU A 17 -7.61 -7.86 4.24
C LEU A 17 -6.73 -7.25 5.34
N ASN A 18 -6.56 -7.95 6.46
CA ASN A 18 -5.65 -7.50 7.51
C ASN A 18 -4.19 -7.49 7.06
N SER A 19 -3.79 -8.47 6.27
CA SER A 19 -2.45 -8.48 5.66
C SER A 19 -2.27 -7.27 4.75
N PHE A 20 -3.26 -6.98 3.91
CA PHE A 20 -3.24 -5.79 3.04
C PHE A 20 -3.23 -4.49 3.86
N LEU A 21 -4.00 -4.44 4.94
CA LEU A 21 -4.06 -3.27 5.83
C LEU A 21 -2.69 -2.99 6.45
N ARG A 22 -2.00 -4.02 6.93
CA ARG A 22 -0.65 -3.85 7.49
C ARG A 22 0.32 -3.30 6.43
N GLY A 23 0.20 -3.77 5.19
CA GLY A 23 1.00 -3.24 4.08
C GLY A 23 0.70 -1.78 3.81
N GLU A 24 -0.56 -1.38 3.83
CA GLU A 24 -0.95 0.02 3.60
C GLU A 24 -0.52 0.93 4.76
N ILE A 25 -0.55 0.45 6.00
CA ILE A 25 -0.01 1.19 7.15
C ILE A 25 1.49 1.40 6.95
N SER A 26 2.23 0.39 6.51
CA SER A 26 3.66 0.52 6.16
C SER A 26 3.87 1.55 5.06
N ALA A 27 3.02 1.57 4.05
CA ALA A 27 3.09 2.56 2.98
C ALA A 27 2.93 3.98 3.52
N VAL A 28 1.94 4.20 4.39
CA VAL A 28 1.72 5.50 5.03
C VAL A 28 2.97 5.95 5.78
N GLU A 29 3.55 5.07 6.59
CA GLU A 29 4.77 5.37 7.35
C GLU A 29 5.93 5.70 6.40
N THR A 30 6.08 4.95 5.31
CA THR A 30 7.15 5.14 4.33
C THR A 30 7.01 6.49 3.62
N TYR A 31 5.80 6.83 3.17
CA TYR A 31 5.55 8.12 2.51
C TYR A 31 5.80 9.30 3.45
N ARG A 32 5.39 9.20 4.71
CA ARG A 32 5.67 10.25 5.70
C ARG A 32 7.17 10.47 5.90
N GLN A 33 7.93 9.39 6.03
CA GLN A 33 9.38 9.47 6.15
C GLN A 33 10.02 10.09 4.90
N ALA A 34 9.56 9.67 3.72
CA ALA A 34 10.08 10.19 2.45
C ALA A 34 9.80 11.69 2.31
N ILE A 35 8.58 12.12 2.60
CA ILE A 35 8.19 13.53 2.50
C ILE A 35 9.03 14.39 3.45
N ASP A 36 9.31 13.91 4.66
CA ASP A 36 10.11 14.63 5.63
C ASP A 36 11.57 14.83 5.18
N ARG A 37 12.06 13.94 4.32
CA ARG A 37 13.45 14.01 3.82
C ARG A 37 13.62 14.91 2.59
N LEU A 38 12.53 15.26 1.92
CA LEU A 38 12.57 16.02 0.69
C LEU A 38 12.45 17.51 0.97
N THR A 39 13.24 18.29 0.24
CA THR A 39 13.20 19.76 0.33
C THR A 39 12.47 20.38 -0.86
N ASP A 40 12.34 19.66 -1.96
CA ASP A 40 11.65 20.13 -3.17
C ASP A 40 10.15 20.16 -2.92
N ASN A 41 9.56 21.36 -2.95
CA ASN A 41 8.13 21.54 -2.65
C ASN A 41 7.17 20.92 -3.69
N PRO A 42 7.41 21.02 -5.00
CA PRO A 42 6.56 20.33 -5.97
C PRO A 42 6.56 18.81 -5.79
N LEU A 43 7.72 18.22 -5.52
CA LEU A 43 7.83 16.79 -5.32
C LEU A 43 7.10 16.36 -4.04
N ARG A 44 7.29 17.09 -2.95
CA ARG A 44 6.56 16.84 -1.70
C ARG A 44 5.06 16.91 -1.89
N TYR A 45 4.59 17.89 -2.66
CA TYR A 45 3.17 18.05 -2.96
C TYR A 45 2.61 16.83 -3.71
N GLN A 46 3.35 16.34 -4.71
CA GLN A 46 2.94 15.15 -5.45
C GLN A 46 2.90 13.90 -4.56
N LEU A 47 3.89 13.73 -3.69
CA LEU A 47 3.92 12.60 -2.77
C LEU A 47 2.80 12.67 -1.72
N LYS A 48 2.36 13.87 -1.35
CA LYS A 48 1.21 14.02 -0.46
C LYS A 48 -0.06 13.46 -1.08
N SER A 49 -0.24 13.63 -2.37
CA SER A 49 -1.37 13.04 -3.09
C SER A 49 -1.35 11.51 -2.98
N SER A 50 -0.19 10.88 -3.14
CA SER A 50 -0.05 9.44 -2.96
C SER A 50 -0.26 9.02 -1.51
N LEU A 51 0.26 9.78 -0.55
CA LEU A 51 0.01 9.53 0.88
C LEU A 51 -1.49 9.54 1.19
N ASP A 52 -2.22 10.52 0.67
CA ASP A 52 -3.66 10.61 0.87
C ASP A 52 -4.40 9.40 0.32
N SER A 53 -3.95 8.87 -0.83
CA SER A 53 -4.50 7.64 -1.38
C SER A 53 -4.28 6.45 -0.44
N HIS A 54 -3.08 6.30 0.09
CA HIS A 54 -2.79 5.21 1.04
C HIS A 54 -3.59 5.35 2.34
N LEU A 55 -3.75 6.57 2.84
CA LEU A 55 -4.59 6.83 4.01
C LEU A 55 -6.05 6.44 3.74
N GLY A 56 -6.57 6.75 2.57
CA GLY A 56 -7.91 6.36 2.16
C GLY A 56 -8.07 4.84 2.08
N ARG A 57 -7.04 4.15 1.59
CA ARG A 57 -7.05 2.68 1.54
C ARG A 57 -7.02 2.07 2.93
N VAL A 58 -6.23 2.61 3.84
CA VAL A 58 -6.22 2.16 5.24
C VAL A 58 -7.62 2.24 5.82
N GLU A 59 -8.29 3.38 5.65
CA GLU A 59 -9.64 3.58 6.20
C GLU A 59 -10.66 2.63 5.54
N ALA A 60 -10.60 2.48 4.22
CA ALA A 60 -11.51 1.58 3.49
C ALA A 60 -11.34 0.12 3.91
N LEU A 61 -10.09 -0.34 4.05
CA LEU A 61 -9.80 -1.70 4.51
C LEU A 61 -10.28 -1.92 5.94
N ARG A 62 -10.05 -0.94 6.81
CA ARG A 62 -10.49 -1.00 8.21
C ARG A 62 -12.00 -1.17 8.31
N LEU A 63 -12.75 -0.33 7.59
CA LEU A 63 -14.21 -0.39 7.59
C LEU A 63 -14.71 -1.72 7.04
N ARG A 64 -14.11 -2.20 5.97
CA ARG A 64 -14.53 -3.48 5.39
C ARG A 64 -14.29 -4.65 6.33
N ILE A 65 -13.16 -4.68 7.02
CA ILE A 65 -12.87 -5.71 8.01
C ILE A 65 -13.93 -5.68 9.13
N GLN A 66 -14.28 -4.48 9.61
CA GLN A 66 -15.32 -4.32 10.63
C GLN A 66 -16.68 -4.81 10.14
N GLU A 67 -17.05 -4.49 8.90
CA GLU A 67 -18.31 -4.96 8.29
C GLU A 67 -18.38 -6.48 8.22
N LEU A 68 -17.24 -7.14 8.01
CA LEU A 68 -17.15 -8.60 7.97
C LEU A 68 -17.11 -9.23 9.37
N GLY A 69 -17.10 -8.43 10.43
CA GLY A 69 -17.06 -8.90 11.81
C GLY A 69 -15.66 -9.13 12.36
N GLY A 70 -14.63 -8.68 11.66
CA GLY A 70 -13.24 -8.82 12.09
C GLY A 70 -12.72 -7.63 12.87
N SER A 71 -11.51 -7.77 13.40
CA SER A 71 -10.80 -6.71 14.11
C SER A 71 -9.65 -6.21 13.24
N PRO A 72 -9.68 -4.92 12.81
CA PRO A 72 -8.62 -4.38 11.97
C PRO A 72 -7.27 -4.31 12.69
N SER A 73 -6.21 -4.64 11.97
CA SER A 73 -4.84 -4.45 12.45
C SER A 73 -4.56 -2.98 12.70
N THR A 74 -3.78 -2.68 13.74
CA THR A 74 -3.42 -1.30 14.11
C THR A 74 -1.94 -0.99 13.88
N SER A 75 -1.14 -1.98 13.51
CA SER A 75 0.29 -1.82 13.29
C SER A 75 0.68 -2.26 11.89
N SER A 76 1.80 -1.73 11.42
CA SER A 76 2.37 -2.13 10.14
C SER A 76 3.01 -3.51 10.21
N GLY A 77 3.02 -4.18 9.05
CA GLY A 77 3.87 -5.34 8.87
C GLY A 77 5.30 -4.93 8.54
N VAL A 78 6.14 -5.91 8.26
CA VAL A 78 7.50 -5.64 7.77
C VAL A 78 7.42 -5.27 6.29
N TRP A 79 7.68 -4.00 5.98
CA TRP A 79 7.73 -3.49 4.61
C TRP A 79 9.17 -3.12 4.29
N GLY A 80 9.75 -3.78 3.27
CA GLY A 80 11.16 -3.61 2.96
C GLY A 80 11.53 -2.18 2.60
N ALA A 81 10.68 -1.48 1.86
CA ALA A 81 10.92 -0.09 1.49
C ALA A 81 10.96 0.82 2.73
N PHE A 82 10.05 0.63 3.67
CA PHE A 82 10.02 1.39 4.93
C PHE A 82 11.30 1.14 5.75
N ALA A 83 11.68 -0.14 5.88
CA ALA A 83 12.91 -0.50 6.61
C ALA A 83 14.13 0.17 5.98
N ARG A 84 14.21 0.20 4.65
CA ARG A 84 15.33 0.83 3.94
C ARG A 84 15.38 2.34 4.15
N LEU A 85 14.23 3.01 4.19
CA LEU A 85 14.17 4.44 4.49
C LEU A 85 14.64 4.73 5.90
N ILE A 86 14.25 3.91 6.87
CA ILE A 86 14.69 4.06 8.26
C ILE A 86 16.20 3.81 8.38
N GLU A 87 16.71 2.75 7.77
CA GLU A 87 18.14 2.43 7.75
C GLU A 87 18.93 3.54 7.08
N GLY A 88 18.41 4.12 6.02
CA GLY A 88 19.01 5.24 5.31
C GLY A 88 18.96 6.56 6.07
N SER A 89 18.34 6.62 7.25
CA SER A 89 18.25 7.85 8.04
C SER A 89 19.60 8.37 8.49
N ALA A 90 20.60 7.50 8.63
CA ALA A 90 21.97 7.87 8.97
C ALA A 90 22.77 8.33 7.74
N VAL A 91 22.28 8.07 6.54
CA VAL A 91 22.89 8.47 5.28
C VAL A 91 21.86 9.34 4.55
N MET A 92 22.25 10.52 4.12
CA MET A 92 21.36 11.42 3.38
C MET A 92 20.98 10.79 2.04
N LEU A 93 19.73 10.35 1.92
CA LEU A 93 19.19 9.88 0.65
C LEU A 93 18.82 11.09 -0.21
N GLY A 94 19.32 11.14 -1.44
CA GLY A 94 18.89 12.13 -2.42
C GLY A 94 17.46 11.87 -2.89
N GLU A 95 16.89 12.86 -3.57
CA GLU A 95 15.53 12.77 -4.11
C GLU A 95 15.32 11.53 -4.99
N LYS A 96 16.26 11.26 -5.87
CA LYS A 96 16.20 10.12 -6.78
C LYS A 96 16.16 8.79 -6.03
N ALA A 97 17.00 8.64 -5.00
CA ALA A 97 17.03 7.43 -4.19
C ALA A 97 15.74 7.28 -3.38
N THR A 98 15.22 8.36 -2.84
CA THR A 98 13.96 8.37 -2.09
C THR A 98 12.79 7.93 -2.98
N ILE A 99 12.69 8.47 -4.18
CA ILE A 99 11.64 8.09 -5.14
C ILE A 99 11.79 6.63 -5.56
N ALA A 100 13.02 6.16 -5.76
CA ALA A 100 13.25 4.76 -6.11
C ALA A 100 12.77 3.80 -5.02
N VAL A 101 13.00 4.14 -3.75
CA VAL A 101 12.51 3.34 -2.61
C VAL A 101 10.98 3.31 -2.59
N LEU A 102 10.32 4.44 -2.83
CA LEU A 102 8.86 4.50 -2.88
C LEU A 102 8.29 3.67 -4.04
N GLU A 103 8.92 3.75 -5.21
CA GLU A 103 8.48 2.95 -6.36
C GLU A 103 8.60 1.45 -6.05
N GLU A 104 9.70 1.05 -5.42
CA GLU A 104 9.88 -0.34 -5.01
C GLU A 104 8.77 -0.78 -4.05
N GLY A 105 8.38 0.09 -3.11
CA GLY A 105 7.28 -0.19 -2.22
C GLY A 105 5.95 -0.33 -2.94
N GLU A 106 5.70 0.53 -3.95
CA GLU A 106 4.49 0.42 -4.78
C GLU A 106 4.46 -0.90 -5.55
N ASP A 107 5.60 -1.34 -6.09
CA ASP A 107 5.71 -2.63 -6.77
C ASP A 107 5.44 -3.79 -5.81
N HIS A 108 5.98 -3.70 -4.60
CA HIS A 108 5.76 -4.72 -3.58
C HIS A 108 4.28 -4.84 -3.22
N GLY A 109 3.61 -3.71 -2.98
CA GLY A 109 2.18 -3.69 -2.69
C GLY A 109 1.33 -4.24 -3.83
N LYS A 110 1.65 -3.87 -5.06
CA LYS A 110 0.98 -4.39 -6.25
C LYS A 110 1.10 -5.91 -6.35
N ASN A 111 2.29 -6.43 -6.11
CA ASN A 111 2.54 -7.86 -6.17
C ASN A 111 1.83 -8.62 -5.05
N ASP A 112 1.77 -8.07 -3.85
CA ASP A 112 1.03 -8.66 -2.73
C ASP A 112 -0.47 -8.75 -3.04
N TYR A 113 -1.04 -7.69 -3.58
CA TYR A 113 -2.45 -7.67 -3.96
C TYR A 113 -2.74 -8.72 -5.04
N LYS A 114 -1.91 -8.75 -6.07
CA LYS A 114 -2.08 -9.68 -7.18
C LYS A 114 -1.95 -11.13 -6.73
N ARG A 115 -1.02 -11.42 -5.82
CA ARG A 115 -0.79 -12.77 -5.31
C ARG A 115 -1.96 -13.25 -4.46
N ASP A 116 -2.50 -12.39 -3.59
CA ASP A 116 -3.41 -12.80 -2.51
C ASP A 116 -4.88 -12.47 -2.77
N ILE A 117 -5.21 -11.79 -3.87
CA ILE A 117 -6.60 -11.42 -4.18
C ILE A 117 -7.52 -12.63 -4.27
N ASP A 118 -6.99 -13.78 -4.66
CA ASP A 118 -7.74 -15.03 -4.77
C ASP A 118 -8.14 -15.59 -3.40
N GLN A 119 -7.59 -15.05 -2.32
CA GLN A 119 -7.93 -15.43 -0.96
C GLN A 119 -9.17 -14.69 -0.43
N LEU A 120 -9.73 -13.78 -1.22
CA LEU A 120 -10.94 -13.04 -0.87
C LEU A 120 -12.19 -13.75 -1.38
N ASP A 121 -13.26 -13.76 -0.58
CA ASP A 121 -14.56 -14.24 -1.06
C ASP A 121 -15.06 -13.37 -2.20
N TYR A 122 -16.06 -13.84 -2.93
CA TYR A 122 -16.54 -13.21 -4.15
C TYR A 122 -16.95 -11.74 -3.96
N GLU A 123 -17.75 -11.45 -2.94
CA GLU A 123 -18.20 -10.07 -2.68
C GLU A 123 -17.06 -9.16 -2.27
N THR A 124 -16.21 -9.64 -1.38
CA THR A 124 -15.06 -8.87 -0.90
C THR A 124 -14.08 -8.61 -2.04
N ARG A 125 -13.85 -9.60 -2.89
CA ARG A 125 -12.99 -9.44 -4.06
C ARG A 125 -13.55 -8.38 -5.02
N ALA A 126 -14.85 -8.42 -5.31
CA ALA A 126 -15.48 -7.44 -6.20
C ALA A 126 -15.35 -6.01 -5.63
N TRP A 127 -15.57 -5.85 -4.33
CA TRP A 127 -15.37 -4.59 -3.64
C TRP A 127 -13.92 -4.13 -3.75
N PHE A 128 -12.97 -5.02 -3.49
CA PHE A 128 -11.54 -4.72 -3.55
C PHE A 128 -11.11 -4.26 -4.95
N GLU A 129 -11.57 -4.97 -5.98
CA GLU A 129 -11.27 -4.64 -7.36
C GLU A 129 -11.83 -3.27 -7.78
N SER A 130 -12.96 -2.87 -7.23
CA SER A 130 -13.58 -1.59 -7.57
C SER A 130 -13.08 -0.43 -6.71
N ARG A 131 -12.71 -0.68 -5.45
CA ARG A 131 -12.40 0.38 -4.49
C ARG A 131 -10.89 0.56 -4.25
N ILE A 132 -10.13 -0.52 -4.21
CA ILE A 132 -8.72 -0.48 -3.82
C ILE A 132 -7.77 -0.52 -5.02
N LEU A 133 -7.98 -1.45 -5.95
CA LEU A 133 -7.07 -1.62 -7.08
C LEU A 133 -6.89 -0.38 -7.95
N PRO A 134 -7.94 0.41 -8.27
CA PRO A 134 -7.73 1.62 -9.06
C PRO A 134 -6.80 2.63 -8.38
N GLU A 135 -6.91 2.77 -7.06
CA GLU A 135 -6.04 3.67 -6.31
C GLU A 135 -4.61 3.15 -6.24
N GLN A 136 -4.43 1.85 -6.11
CA GLN A 136 -3.10 1.24 -6.14
C GLN A 136 -2.45 1.48 -7.52
N GLN A 137 -3.19 1.30 -8.59
CA GLN A 137 -2.68 1.54 -9.93
C GLN A 137 -2.29 3.01 -10.12
N ARG A 138 -3.11 3.93 -9.61
CA ARG A 138 -2.85 5.37 -9.71
C ARG A 138 -1.54 5.76 -9.00
N THR A 139 -1.34 5.32 -7.78
CA THR A 139 -0.12 5.66 -7.03
C THR A 139 1.11 4.97 -7.62
N HIS A 140 0.98 3.75 -8.08
CA HIS A 140 2.06 3.04 -8.78
C HIS A 140 2.51 3.82 -10.03
N ASP A 141 1.56 4.23 -10.86
CA ASP A 141 1.86 4.96 -12.08
C ASP A 141 2.48 6.32 -11.78
N GLN A 142 2.00 7.00 -10.74
CA GLN A 142 2.55 8.28 -10.31
C GLN A 142 4.03 8.15 -9.93
N LEU A 143 4.37 7.15 -9.14
CA LEU A 143 5.76 6.93 -8.73
C LEU A 143 6.65 6.52 -9.90
N SER A 144 6.15 5.69 -10.79
CA SER A 144 6.88 5.32 -12.01
C SER A 144 7.18 6.54 -12.87
N ALA A 145 6.22 7.43 -13.03
CA ALA A 145 6.40 8.67 -13.79
C ALA A 145 7.42 9.60 -13.12
N LEU A 146 7.34 9.75 -11.79
CA LEU A 146 8.29 10.56 -11.03
C LEU A 146 9.70 10.02 -11.16
N LYS A 147 9.88 8.72 -11.06
CA LYS A 147 11.20 8.08 -11.19
C LYS A 147 11.79 8.32 -12.58
N LYS A 148 11.00 8.19 -13.63
CA LYS A 148 11.43 8.46 -15.00
C LYS A 148 11.82 9.92 -15.18
N GLY A 149 11.09 10.84 -14.58
CA GLY A 149 11.38 12.27 -14.65
C GLY A 149 12.68 12.67 -13.98
N LEU A 150 13.13 11.91 -12.96
CA LEU A 150 14.37 12.16 -12.24
C LEU A 150 15.56 11.43 -12.85
N GLY A 151 15.29 10.47 -13.70
CA GLY A 151 16.30 9.65 -14.35
C GLY A 151 16.98 10.33 -15.46
#